data_041f365d4d7777c8754780e26291c5a2
#
_entry.id   041f365d4d7777c8754780e26291c5a2
#
_cell.length_a   1.000
_cell.length_b   1.000
_cell.length_c   1.000
_cell.angle_alpha   90.00
_cell.angle_beta   90.00
_cell.angle_gamma   90.00
#
_symmetry.space_group_name_H-M   'P 1'
#
loop_
_entity.id
_entity.type
_entity.pdbx_description
1 polymer ?
#
loop_
_entity_poly.entity_id
_entity_poly.type
_entity_poly.pdbx_seq_one_letter_code
_entity_poly.pdbx_strand_id
1 'polypeptide(L)'
;MVPIDMMSGENKTEEYLAKNPLGRMPLLELDDGTCIAESIAICRYLENEIPDPPLFGTTSLEKAMIEMWQRRMEFQFLNPMIDIFRNTHEMWKDRIVQIPQAAEIASEGVKEQMVGLDQELEEKEYIAGGGYSVADITAQCAFVMGKAAVGIRIPENLSNLSDWWSRVTSRPTARA
;
A
#
# COMPACT_ATOMS: atom_id res chain seq x y z
N MET A 1 -1.45 20.77 0.95
CA MET A 1 -1.79 19.65 0.05
C MET A 1 -2.63 20.19 -1.09
N VAL A 2 -2.27 19.88 -2.35
CA VAL A 2 -3.00 20.31 -3.55
C VAL A 2 -3.77 19.10 -4.07
N PRO A 3 -5.12 19.16 -4.14
CA PRO A 3 -5.91 18.08 -4.71
C PRO A 3 -5.69 18.02 -6.23
N ILE A 4 -5.63 16.82 -6.79
CA ILE A 4 -5.53 16.56 -8.23
C ILE A 4 -6.73 15.69 -8.64
N ASP A 5 -7.55 16.18 -9.55
CA ASP A 5 -8.69 15.42 -10.07
C ASP A 5 -8.26 14.50 -11.22
N MET A 6 -8.08 13.23 -10.89
CA MET A 6 -7.79 12.20 -11.89
C MET A 6 -8.93 11.97 -12.88
N MET A 7 -10.17 12.21 -12.46
CA MET A 7 -11.32 11.95 -13.34
C MET A 7 -11.42 12.99 -14.45
N SER A 8 -11.06 14.24 -14.16
CA SER A 8 -10.95 15.32 -15.16
C SER A 8 -9.65 15.24 -15.98
N GLY A 9 -8.69 14.41 -15.57
CA GLY A 9 -7.42 14.25 -16.27
C GLY A 9 -6.34 15.26 -15.87
N GLU A 10 -6.48 15.96 -14.74
CA GLU A 10 -5.47 16.91 -14.26
C GLU A 10 -4.07 16.30 -14.13
N ASN A 11 -4.00 15.02 -13.74
CA ASN A 11 -2.74 14.26 -13.68
C ASN A 11 -2.13 13.93 -15.06
N LYS A 12 -2.76 14.32 -16.16
CA LYS A 12 -2.31 14.12 -17.54
C LYS A 12 -2.01 15.44 -18.25
N THR A 13 -2.13 16.56 -17.58
CA THR A 13 -1.73 17.86 -18.13
C THR A 13 -0.21 17.91 -18.34
N GLU A 14 0.22 18.74 -19.30
CA GLU A 14 1.65 18.93 -19.58
C GLU A 14 2.40 19.42 -18.35
N GLU A 15 1.79 20.30 -17.55
CA GLU A 15 2.34 20.82 -16.31
C GLU A 15 2.60 19.70 -15.29
N TYR A 16 1.61 18.81 -15.07
CA TYR A 16 1.77 17.71 -14.12
C TYR A 16 2.76 16.66 -14.63
N LEU A 17 2.72 16.33 -15.92
CA LEU A 17 3.63 15.36 -16.54
C LEU A 17 5.09 15.84 -16.56
N ALA A 18 5.33 17.15 -16.59
CA ALA A 18 6.68 17.70 -16.43
C ALA A 18 7.27 17.42 -15.04
N LYS A 19 6.42 17.33 -13.99
CA LYS A 19 6.80 17.00 -12.61
C LYS A 19 6.84 15.48 -12.36
N ASN A 20 5.90 14.74 -12.91
CA ASN A 20 5.80 13.28 -12.80
C ASN A 20 5.40 12.68 -14.15
N PRO A 21 6.36 12.20 -14.98
CA PRO A 21 6.07 11.68 -16.32
C PRO A 21 5.11 10.49 -16.36
N LEU A 22 4.97 9.75 -15.26
CA LEU A 22 4.01 8.64 -15.16
C LEU A 22 2.57 9.13 -14.94
N GLY A 23 2.38 10.39 -14.54
CA GLY A 23 1.07 10.96 -14.23
C GLY A 23 0.37 10.24 -13.07
N ARG A 24 1.14 9.77 -12.09
CA ARG A 24 0.63 9.09 -10.88
C ARG A 24 0.68 10.01 -9.68
N MET A 25 -0.10 9.68 -8.66
CA MET A 25 -0.11 10.35 -7.36
C MET A 25 0.21 9.32 -6.27
N PRO A 26 0.78 9.74 -5.14
CA PRO A 26 1.13 11.12 -4.77
C PRO A 26 2.41 11.64 -5.44
N LEU A 27 2.60 12.95 -5.36
CA LEU A 27 3.82 13.66 -5.74
C LEU A 27 4.16 14.67 -4.64
N LEU A 28 5.39 14.67 -4.16
CA LEU A 28 5.94 15.68 -3.26
C LEU A 28 6.83 16.63 -4.08
N GLU A 29 6.51 17.91 -4.04
CA GLU A 29 7.33 18.97 -4.61
C GLU A 29 7.97 19.77 -3.46
N LEU A 30 9.29 19.89 -3.49
CA LEU A 30 10.07 20.63 -2.52
C LEU A 30 10.17 22.12 -2.93
N ASP A 31 10.60 22.97 -2.00
CA ASP A 31 10.69 24.44 -2.21
C ASP A 31 11.66 24.82 -3.34
N ASP A 32 12.64 23.98 -3.64
CA ASP A 32 13.60 24.16 -4.75
C ASP A 32 13.10 23.63 -6.10
N GLY A 33 11.85 23.11 -6.13
CA GLY A 33 11.23 22.52 -7.31
C GLY A 33 11.57 21.04 -7.54
N THR A 34 12.38 20.40 -6.68
CA THR A 34 12.64 18.97 -6.75
C THR A 34 11.35 18.18 -6.52
N CYS A 35 11.07 17.23 -7.39
CA CYS A 35 9.86 16.40 -7.32
C CYS A 35 10.22 14.96 -6.93
N ILE A 36 9.55 14.43 -5.90
CA ILE A 36 9.69 13.04 -5.44
C ILE A 36 8.35 12.34 -5.68
N ALA A 37 8.36 11.31 -6.49
CA ALA A 37 7.22 10.42 -6.70
C ALA A 37 7.42 9.10 -5.93
N GLU A 38 6.40 8.23 -5.96
CA GLU A 38 6.29 6.97 -5.22
C GLU A 38 6.10 7.17 -3.71
N SER A 39 4.95 6.71 -3.19
CA SER A 39 4.54 6.95 -1.81
C SER A 39 5.58 6.51 -0.77
N ILE A 40 6.24 5.38 -0.97
CA ILE A 40 7.27 4.87 -0.04
C ILE A 40 8.55 5.72 -0.09
N ALA A 41 8.93 6.23 -1.27
CA ALA A 41 10.07 7.16 -1.39
C ALA A 41 9.77 8.48 -0.68
N ILE A 42 8.55 9.01 -0.86
CA ILE A 42 8.08 10.21 -0.16
C ILE A 42 8.09 9.99 1.36
N CYS A 43 7.53 8.89 1.85
CA CYS A 43 7.51 8.57 3.27
C CYS A 43 8.94 8.45 3.85
N ARG A 44 9.86 7.85 3.11
CA ARG A 44 11.26 7.74 3.53
C ARG A 44 11.96 9.10 3.60
N TYR A 45 11.70 9.97 2.63
CA TYR A 45 12.20 11.35 2.67
C TYR A 45 11.65 12.09 3.91
N LEU A 46 10.32 12.03 4.14
CA LEU A 46 9.67 12.69 5.27
C LEU A 46 10.15 12.16 6.63
N GLU A 47 10.43 10.86 6.76
CA GLU A 47 11.00 10.32 8.01
C GLU A 47 12.44 10.82 8.26
N ASN A 48 13.23 11.05 7.21
CA ASN A 48 14.56 11.65 7.39
C ASN A 48 14.47 13.11 7.89
N GLU A 49 13.43 13.83 7.49
CA GLU A 49 13.16 15.21 7.98
C GLU A 49 12.50 15.22 9.36
N ILE A 50 11.65 14.21 9.65
CA ILE A 50 10.88 14.09 10.89
C ILE A 50 11.00 12.64 11.38
N PRO A 51 12.08 12.30 12.11
CA PRO A 51 12.44 10.90 12.41
C PRO A 51 11.66 10.24 13.55
N ASP A 52 10.70 10.91 14.15
CA ASP A 52 9.89 10.38 15.26
C ASP A 52 8.40 10.41 14.91
N PRO A 53 7.75 9.25 14.87
CA PRO A 53 8.22 7.88 15.11
C PRO A 53 9.01 7.26 13.94
N PRO A 54 10.01 6.38 14.22
CA PRO A 54 10.84 5.76 13.18
C PRO A 54 10.11 4.58 12.51
N LEU A 55 9.31 4.86 11.48
CA LEU A 55 8.51 3.84 10.78
C LEU A 55 9.34 2.93 9.84
N PHE A 56 10.55 3.36 9.47
CA PHE A 56 11.50 2.57 8.66
C PHE A 56 12.62 1.95 9.50
N GLY A 57 12.57 2.09 10.84
CA GLY A 57 13.55 1.53 11.77
C GLY A 57 14.78 2.41 12.00
N THR A 58 15.51 2.12 13.09
CA THR A 58 16.65 2.92 13.53
C THR A 58 17.99 2.24 13.24
N THR A 59 18.09 0.94 13.49
CA THR A 59 19.32 0.16 13.22
C THR A 59 19.33 -0.39 11.79
N SER A 60 20.51 -0.76 11.30
CA SER A 60 20.65 -1.36 9.97
C SER A 60 19.83 -2.66 9.81
N LEU A 61 19.72 -3.47 10.87
CA LEU A 61 18.93 -4.70 10.84
C LEU A 61 17.45 -4.39 10.81
N GLU A 62 16.94 -3.49 11.66
CA GLU A 62 15.55 -3.06 11.63
C GLU A 62 15.15 -2.51 10.28
N LYS A 63 15.97 -1.63 9.69
CA LYS A 63 15.75 -1.06 8.38
C LYS A 63 15.64 -2.14 7.29
N ALA A 64 16.52 -3.15 7.32
CA ALA A 64 16.49 -4.25 6.38
C ALA A 64 15.25 -5.13 6.55
N MET A 65 14.87 -5.44 7.79
CA MET A 65 13.69 -6.27 8.09
C MET A 65 12.40 -5.55 7.72
N ILE A 66 12.27 -4.27 8.05
CA ILE A 66 11.08 -3.47 7.68
C ILE A 66 10.99 -3.33 6.16
N GLU A 67 12.10 -3.04 5.46
CA GLU A 67 12.12 -2.96 4.00
C GLU A 67 11.70 -4.30 3.37
N MET A 68 12.23 -5.43 3.85
CA MET A 68 11.84 -6.76 3.38
C MET A 68 10.33 -6.99 3.50
N TRP A 69 9.75 -6.67 4.66
CA TRP A 69 8.32 -6.85 4.90
C TRP A 69 7.48 -5.86 4.08
N GLN A 70 7.92 -4.61 3.98
CA GLN A 70 7.28 -3.60 3.15
C GLN A 70 7.18 -4.07 1.68
N ARG A 71 8.30 -4.60 1.13
CA ARG A 71 8.32 -5.14 -0.25
C ARG A 71 7.39 -6.35 -0.39
N ARG A 72 7.33 -7.24 0.60
CA ARG A 72 6.36 -8.34 0.59
C ARG A 72 4.92 -7.84 0.58
N MET A 73 4.57 -6.86 1.42
CA MET A 73 3.22 -6.30 1.47
C MET A 73 2.85 -5.60 0.15
N GLU A 74 3.79 -4.90 -0.46
CA GLU A 74 3.58 -4.25 -1.74
C GLU A 74 3.36 -5.27 -2.87
N PHE A 75 4.24 -6.25 -3.00
CA PHE A 75 4.20 -7.19 -4.14
C PHE A 75 3.20 -8.33 -3.96
N GLN A 76 2.95 -8.78 -2.75
CA GLN A 76 2.07 -9.92 -2.50
C GLN A 76 0.62 -9.54 -2.18
N PHE A 77 0.38 -8.28 -1.80
CA PHE A 77 -0.96 -7.81 -1.47
C PHE A 77 -1.36 -6.57 -2.26
N LEU A 78 -0.65 -5.44 -2.13
CA LEU A 78 -1.09 -4.17 -2.71
C LEU A 78 -1.16 -4.24 -4.24
N ASN A 79 -0.09 -4.64 -4.90
CA ASN A 79 -0.07 -4.73 -6.36
C ASN A 79 -1.09 -5.74 -6.91
N PRO A 80 -1.20 -6.98 -6.39
CA PRO A 80 -2.25 -7.90 -6.82
C PRO A 80 -3.66 -7.36 -6.62
N MET A 81 -3.94 -6.65 -5.52
CA MET A 81 -5.26 -6.04 -5.31
C MET A 81 -5.54 -4.90 -6.32
N ILE A 82 -4.52 -4.11 -6.68
CA ILE A 82 -4.62 -3.13 -7.75
C ILE A 82 -4.90 -3.82 -9.09
N ASP A 83 -4.25 -4.94 -9.38
CA ASP A 83 -4.45 -5.68 -10.62
C ASP A 83 -5.84 -6.31 -10.68
N ILE A 84 -6.36 -6.85 -9.59
CA ILE A 84 -7.74 -7.34 -9.50
C ILE A 84 -8.70 -6.20 -9.79
N PHE A 85 -8.53 -5.06 -9.11
CA PHE A 85 -9.37 -3.87 -9.29
C PHE A 85 -9.36 -3.39 -10.74
N ARG A 86 -8.20 -3.28 -11.36
CA ARG A 86 -8.08 -2.85 -12.76
C ARG A 86 -8.72 -3.80 -13.74
N ASN A 87 -8.63 -5.11 -13.49
CA ASN A 87 -9.14 -6.13 -14.39
C ASN A 87 -10.63 -6.48 -14.18
N THR A 88 -11.28 -5.98 -13.11
CA THR A 88 -12.67 -6.31 -12.78
C THR A 88 -13.59 -5.11 -12.66
N HIS A 89 -13.09 -3.96 -12.23
CA HIS A 89 -13.93 -2.81 -11.92
C HIS A 89 -14.33 -2.03 -13.17
N GLU A 90 -15.60 -1.62 -13.23
CA GLU A 90 -16.19 -0.94 -14.39
C GLU A 90 -15.48 0.38 -14.76
N MET A 91 -14.91 1.09 -13.78
CA MET A 91 -14.13 2.32 -14.01
C MET A 91 -13.02 2.14 -15.06
N TRP A 92 -12.47 0.92 -15.20
CA TRP A 92 -11.35 0.62 -16.08
C TRP A 92 -11.75 0.04 -17.43
N LYS A 93 -13.04 -0.32 -17.62
CA LYS A 93 -13.55 -1.02 -18.78
C LYS A 93 -13.16 -0.38 -20.11
N ASP A 94 -13.24 0.96 -20.20
CA ASP A 94 -12.94 1.71 -21.41
C ASP A 94 -11.52 2.33 -21.42
N ARG A 95 -10.70 2.04 -20.40
CA ARG A 95 -9.37 2.63 -20.22
C ARG A 95 -8.24 1.63 -20.45
N ILE A 96 -8.51 0.36 -20.27
CA ILE A 96 -7.53 -0.73 -20.45
C ILE A 96 -8.25 -1.97 -21.00
N VAL A 97 -7.49 -2.88 -21.60
CA VAL A 97 -7.98 -4.23 -21.89
C VAL A 97 -8.02 -5.01 -20.57
N GLN A 98 -9.22 -5.33 -20.09
CA GLN A 98 -9.40 -6.12 -18.88
C GLN A 98 -9.25 -7.61 -19.16
N ILE A 99 -8.54 -8.33 -18.28
CA ILE A 99 -8.30 -9.78 -18.36
C ILE A 99 -8.84 -10.42 -17.06
N PRO A 100 -10.13 -10.86 -17.03
CA PRO A 100 -10.75 -11.41 -15.83
C PRO A 100 -9.98 -12.60 -15.22
N GLN A 101 -9.41 -13.47 -16.06
CA GLN A 101 -8.62 -14.62 -15.62
C GLN A 101 -7.36 -14.20 -14.82
N ALA A 102 -6.74 -13.07 -15.18
CA ALA A 102 -5.61 -12.54 -14.42
C ALA A 102 -6.06 -12.10 -13.02
N ALA A 103 -7.26 -11.51 -12.90
CA ALA A 103 -7.84 -11.14 -11.61
C ALA A 103 -8.18 -12.36 -10.74
N GLU A 104 -8.68 -13.44 -11.33
CA GLU A 104 -8.94 -14.70 -10.62
C GLU A 104 -7.65 -15.29 -10.05
N ILE A 105 -6.59 -15.42 -10.86
CA ILE A 105 -5.29 -15.91 -10.42
C ILE A 105 -4.70 -15.03 -9.30
N ALA A 106 -4.76 -13.72 -9.47
CA ALA A 106 -4.28 -12.78 -8.45
C ALA A 106 -5.08 -12.90 -7.14
N SER A 107 -6.41 -13.09 -7.23
CA SER A 107 -7.27 -13.27 -6.06
C SER A 107 -6.96 -14.56 -5.28
N GLU A 108 -6.70 -15.66 -5.97
CA GLU A 108 -6.27 -16.91 -5.34
C GLU A 108 -4.91 -16.73 -4.67
N GLY A 109 -3.94 -16.13 -5.35
CA GLY A 109 -2.63 -15.83 -4.79
C GLY A 109 -2.70 -14.97 -3.53
N VAL A 110 -3.53 -13.92 -3.52
CA VAL A 110 -3.74 -13.07 -2.32
C VAL A 110 -4.29 -13.90 -1.15
N LYS A 111 -5.25 -14.80 -1.39
CA LYS A 111 -5.80 -15.66 -0.32
C LYS A 111 -4.76 -16.61 0.25
N GLU A 112 -3.92 -17.21 -0.59
CA GLU A 112 -2.81 -18.05 -0.14
C GLU A 112 -1.80 -17.25 0.70
N GLN A 113 -1.44 -16.04 0.26
CA GLN A 113 -0.54 -15.17 1.00
C GLN A 113 -1.13 -14.70 2.34
N MET A 114 -2.46 -14.54 2.46
CA MET A 114 -3.10 -14.26 3.75
C MET A 114 -2.88 -15.38 4.77
N VAL A 115 -2.95 -16.65 4.34
CA VAL A 115 -2.65 -17.80 5.22
C VAL A 115 -1.21 -17.77 5.70
N GLY A 116 -0.26 -17.50 4.81
CA GLY A 116 1.15 -17.35 5.18
C GLY A 116 1.39 -16.18 6.14
N LEU A 117 0.74 -15.04 5.91
CA LEU A 117 0.86 -13.87 6.77
C LEU A 117 0.24 -14.10 8.16
N ASP A 118 -0.87 -14.83 8.24
CA ASP A 118 -1.48 -15.22 9.51
C ASP A 118 -0.51 -16.06 10.36
N GLN A 119 0.18 -17.03 9.76
CA GLN A 119 1.20 -17.84 10.43
C GLN A 119 2.38 -16.99 10.91
N GLU A 120 2.84 -16.05 10.09
CA GLU A 120 3.94 -15.14 10.45
C GLU A 120 3.58 -14.20 11.61
N LEU A 121 2.30 -13.91 11.80
CA LEU A 121 1.79 -13.05 12.88
C LEU A 121 1.52 -13.80 14.19
N GLU A 122 1.69 -15.13 14.26
CA GLU A 122 1.42 -15.92 15.47
C GLU A 122 2.21 -15.44 16.69
N GLU A 123 3.47 -15.01 16.48
CA GLU A 123 4.36 -14.52 17.54
C GLU A 123 4.70 -13.02 17.40
N LYS A 124 3.95 -12.28 16.56
CA LYS A 124 4.26 -10.88 16.26
C LYS A 124 3.03 -9.99 16.41
N GLU A 125 3.21 -8.85 17.04
CA GLU A 125 2.16 -7.82 17.10
C GLU A 125 2.02 -7.05 15.78
N TYR A 126 3.13 -6.83 15.09
CA TYR A 126 3.21 -6.09 13.82
C TYR A 126 3.98 -6.88 12.78
N ILE A 127 3.75 -6.58 11.51
CA ILE A 127 4.27 -7.36 10.37
C ILE A 127 5.78 -7.52 10.41
N ALA A 128 6.53 -6.45 10.71
CA ALA A 128 7.97 -6.50 10.79
C ALA A 128 8.50 -6.94 12.18
N GLY A 129 7.62 -7.14 13.16
CA GLY A 129 7.92 -7.69 14.49
C GLY A 129 7.99 -6.64 15.59
N GLY A 130 9.00 -5.80 15.61
CA GLY A 130 9.35 -4.96 16.77
C GLY A 130 8.42 -3.78 17.06
N GLY A 131 7.57 -3.34 16.12
CA GLY A 131 6.65 -2.23 16.29
C GLY A 131 5.93 -1.90 14.99
N TYR A 132 4.98 -0.98 15.08
CA TYR A 132 4.26 -0.47 13.92
C TYR A 132 5.21 0.23 12.93
N SER A 133 5.15 -0.13 11.68
CA SER A 133 6.09 0.29 10.65
C SER A 133 5.39 0.61 9.31
N VAL A 134 6.15 1.06 8.33
CA VAL A 134 5.65 1.28 6.96
C VAL A 134 5.11 -0.01 6.33
N ALA A 135 5.56 -1.20 6.73
CA ALA A 135 5.02 -2.48 6.27
C ALA A 135 3.55 -2.66 6.68
N ASP A 136 3.20 -2.27 7.92
CA ASP A 136 1.83 -2.31 8.41
C ASP A 136 0.94 -1.31 7.68
N ILE A 137 1.47 -0.12 7.37
CA ILE A 137 0.75 0.90 6.59
C ILE A 137 0.44 0.37 5.18
N THR A 138 1.42 -0.20 4.50
CA THR A 138 1.24 -0.75 3.15
C THR A 138 0.22 -1.90 3.14
N ALA A 139 0.30 -2.81 4.11
CA ALA A 139 -0.67 -3.88 4.27
C ALA A 139 -2.07 -3.34 4.57
N GLN A 140 -2.19 -2.37 5.49
CA GLN A 140 -3.47 -1.73 5.81
C GLN A 140 -4.10 -1.11 4.56
N CYS A 141 -3.34 -0.37 3.76
CA CYS A 141 -3.82 0.21 2.50
C CYS A 141 -4.29 -0.89 1.52
N ALA A 142 -3.55 -1.99 1.41
CA ALA A 142 -3.91 -3.12 0.57
C ALA A 142 -5.24 -3.75 1.00
N PHE A 143 -5.42 -4.03 2.30
CA PHE A 143 -6.67 -4.63 2.81
C PHE A 143 -7.86 -3.67 2.78
N VAL A 144 -7.67 -2.37 3.02
CA VAL A 144 -8.72 -1.36 2.82
C VAL A 144 -9.19 -1.36 1.37
N MET A 145 -8.26 -1.31 0.43
CA MET A 145 -8.56 -1.35 -1.00
C MET A 145 -9.20 -2.68 -1.40
N GLY A 146 -8.66 -3.80 -0.92
CA GLY A 146 -9.20 -5.14 -1.18
C GLY A 146 -10.67 -5.24 -0.77
N LYS A 147 -11.01 -4.80 0.43
CA LYS A 147 -12.38 -4.79 0.94
C LYS A 147 -13.29 -3.85 0.15
N ALA A 148 -12.84 -2.62 -0.11
CA ALA A 148 -13.68 -1.57 -0.68
C ALA A 148 -13.85 -1.72 -2.20
N ALA A 149 -12.80 -2.08 -2.93
CA ALA A 149 -12.79 -2.04 -4.38
C ALA A 149 -13.00 -3.40 -5.06
N VAL A 150 -12.62 -4.52 -4.40
CA VAL A 150 -12.66 -5.85 -5.02
C VAL A 150 -13.37 -6.91 -4.18
N GLY A 151 -13.90 -6.55 -3.01
CA GLY A 151 -14.67 -7.46 -2.15
C GLY A 151 -13.82 -8.52 -1.42
N ILE A 152 -12.49 -8.45 -1.47
CA ILE A 152 -11.60 -9.35 -0.75
C ILE A 152 -11.53 -8.92 0.72
N ARG A 153 -11.80 -9.87 1.62
CA ARG A 153 -11.78 -9.66 3.07
C ARG A 153 -10.87 -10.68 3.74
N ILE A 154 -10.38 -10.35 4.91
CA ILE A 154 -9.66 -11.29 5.78
C ILE A 154 -10.65 -12.37 6.21
N PRO A 155 -10.38 -13.67 5.95
CA PRO A 155 -11.20 -14.78 6.42
C PRO A 155 -11.23 -14.86 7.94
N GLU A 156 -12.39 -15.19 8.52
CA GLU A 156 -12.59 -15.25 9.99
C GLU A 156 -11.71 -16.31 10.68
N ASN A 157 -11.33 -17.35 9.97
CA ASN A 157 -10.46 -18.40 10.48
C ASN A 157 -8.97 -18.00 10.55
N LEU A 158 -8.58 -16.84 10.02
CA LEU A 158 -7.23 -16.27 10.12
C LEU A 158 -7.19 -15.31 11.31
N SER A 159 -7.07 -15.89 12.51
CA SER A 159 -7.22 -15.16 13.78
C SER A 159 -6.10 -14.16 14.04
N ASN A 160 -4.84 -14.53 13.77
CA ASN A 160 -3.69 -13.66 14.01
C ASN A 160 -3.74 -12.43 13.07
N LEU A 161 -4.10 -12.65 11.81
CA LEU A 161 -4.27 -11.59 10.82
C LEU A 161 -5.46 -10.68 11.17
N SER A 162 -6.55 -11.25 11.71
CA SER A 162 -7.72 -10.49 12.18
C SER A 162 -7.40 -9.65 13.41
N ASP A 163 -6.60 -10.17 14.34
CA ASP A 163 -6.12 -9.44 15.52
C ASP A 163 -5.17 -8.29 15.14
N TRP A 164 -4.23 -8.56 14.23
CA TRP A 164 -3.40 -7.52 13.64
C TRP A 164 -4.24 -6.43 12.98
N TRP A 165 -5.21 -6.82 12.14
CA TRP A 165 -6.11 -5.88 11.46
C TRP A 165 -6.86 -4.98 12.44
N SER A 166 -7.42 -5.58 13.52
CA SER A 166 -8.11 -4.85 14.58
C SER A 166 -7.17 -3.85 15.27
N ARG A 167 -5.93 -4.26 15.52
CA ARG A 167 -4.91 -3.43 16.16
C ARG A 167 -4.53 -2.23 15.29
N VAL A 168 -4.22 -2.43 14.01
CA VAL A 168 -3.80 -1.33 13.13
C VAL A 168 -4.93 -0.38 12.80
N THR A 169 -6.16 -0.88 12.63
CA THR A 169 -7.34 -0.04 12.32
C THR A 169 -7.91 0.71 13.52
N SER A 170 -7.56 0.31 14.74
CA SER A 170 -7.93 1.05 15.96
C SER A 170 -7.03 2.27 16.23
N ARG A 171 -5.93 2.43 15.52
CA ARG A 171 -5.02 3.57 15.69
C ARG A 171 -5.72 4.88 15.32
N PRO A 172 -5.48 5.99 16.05
CA PRO A 172 -6.12 7.28 15.77
C PRO A 172 -5.90 7.77 14.34
N THR A 173 -4.70 7.48 13.78
CA THR A 173 -4.30 7.90 12.42
C THR A 173 -4.79 6.95 11.31
N ALA A 174 -5.42 5.82 11.65
CA ALA A 174 -5.88 4.84 10.66
C ALA A 174 -7.03 5.34 9.76
N ARG A 175 -7.63 6.47 10.10
CA ARG A 175 -8.76 7.09 9.39
C ARG A 175 -8.46 8.50 8.88
N ALA A 176 -7.19 8.89 8.90
CA ALA A 176 -6.75 10.20 8.45
C ALA A 176 -6.75 10.30 6.92
#